data_5ae4a4f07da64c8fc4d10677ca9ed80b
#
_entry.id   5ae4a4f07da64c8fc4d10677ca9ed80b
#
_cell.length_a   1.000
_cell.length_b   1.000
_cell.length_c   1.000
_cell.angle_alpha   90.00
_cell.angle_beta   90.00
_cell.angle_gamma   90.00
#
_symmetry.space_group_name_H-M   'P 1'
#
loop_
_entity.id
_entity.type
_entity.pdbx_description
1 polymer ?
#
loop_
_entity_poly.entity_id
_entity_poly.type
_entity_poly.pdbx_seq_one_letter_code
_entity_poly.pdbx_strand_id
1 'polypeptide(L)'
;NNAHIGNSFINQSLAAGEGWSARAVLNPEFADETYCYAGEMPLFCEYRLVRPSIAIIMFGTNDSGYRTPESFEQDMQAIINYTSEMGIIPIVSTIPNRPEVAQQVIRFNDVIRQLAIENNIPLIELYNATISLPNHGLTSDNVHLSSPPAGIQATGSFDPVNLQYGYVMRNFVTLSVLDAVHRVINA
;
A
#
# COMPACT_ATOMS: atom_id res chain seq x y z
N ASN A 1 17.67 -4.08 -21.95
CA ASN A 1 17.79 -4.88 -20.73
C ASN A 1 17.41 -4.01 -19.56
N ASN A 2 16.17 -4.12 -19.12
CA ASN A 2 15.68 -3.32 -18.01
C ASN A 2 16.04 -4.04 -16.71
N ALA A 3 17.17 -3.68 -16.10
CA ALA A 3 17.67 -4.30 -14.87
C ALA A 3 16.64 -4.21 -13.70
N HIS A 4 15.71 -3.25 -13.81
CA HIS A 4 14.65 -3.04 -12.83
C HIS A 4 13.64 -4.21 -12.71
N ILE A 5 13.46 -5.00 -13.76
CA ILE A 5 12.53 -6.16 -13.75
C ILE A 5 13.25 -7.52 -13.69
N GLY A 6 14.54 -7.53 -13.36
CA GLY A 6 15.34 -8.77 -13.35
C GLY A 6 14.96 -9.76 -12.24
N ASN A 7 14.51 -9.27 -11.07
CA ASN A 7 14.11 -10.08 -9.92
C ASN A 7 13.11 -9.32 -9.05
N SER A 8 11.85 -9.72 -9.11
CA SER A 8 10.75 -9.05 -8.36
C SER A 8 10.91 -9.07 -6.83
N PHE A 9 11.72 -9.98 -6.28
CA PHE A 9 11.96 -10.05 -4.83
C PHE A 9 12.96 -9.02 -4.31
N ILE A 10 13.77 -8.43 -5.19
CA ILE A 10 14.78 -7.43 -4.83
C ILE A 10 14.56 -6.08 -5.50
N ASN A 11 13.61 -5.98 -6.41
CA ASN A 11 13.26 -4.71 -7.03
C ASN A 11 12.53 -3.80 -6.03
N GLN A 12 13.01 -2.57 -5.92
CA GLN A 12 12.26 -1.52 -5.22
C GLN A 12 11.25 -0.91 -6.18
N SER A 13 10.04 -0.65 -5.69
CA SER A 13 9.04 0.05 -6.48
C SER A 13 9.46 1.49 -6.75
N LEU A 14 9.32 1.95 -7.99
CA LEU A 14 9.49 3.35 -8.36
C LEU A 14 8.29 4.21 -7.98
N ALA A 15 7.18 3.58 -7.59
CA ALA A 15 5.96 4.23 -7.12
C ALA A 15 5.82 4.19 -5.59
N ALA A 16 6.91 3.94 -4.86
CA ALA A 16 6.94 3.97 -3.40
C ALA A 16 8.30 4.50 -2.91
N GLY A 17 8.27 5.37 -1.93
CA GLY A 17 9.46 5.94 -1.31
C GLY A 17 9.24 6.24 0.16
N GLU A 18 10.34 6.32 0.91
CA GLU A 18 10.32 6.69 2.32
C GLU A 18 9.68 8.08 2.50
N GLY A 19 8.73 8.19 3.41
CA GLY A 19 8.02 9.44 3.68
C GLY A 19 7.00 9.88 2.63
N TRP A 20 6.77 9.09 1.56
CA TRP A 20 5.87 9.49 0.49
C TRP A 20 4.40 9.53 0.93
N SER A 21 3.71 10.54 0.42
CA SER A 21 2.26 10.67 0.44
C SER A 21 1.65 10.13 -0.85
N ALA A 22 0.32 9.98 -0.89
CA ALA A 22 -0.41 9.66 -2.12
C ALA A 22 -0.13 10.67 -3.26
N ARG A 23 0.12 11.94 -2.90
CA ARG A 23 0.49 13.00 -3.85
C ARG A 23 1.83 12.75 -4.54
N ALA A 24 2.80 12.17 -3.80
CA ALA A 24 4.16 12.02 -4.31
C ALA A 24 4.21 11.11 -5.56
N VAL A 25 3.43 10.04 -5.58
CA VAL A 25 3.41 9.09 -6.71
C VAL A 25 2.79 9.70 -7.99
N LEU A 26 2.05 10.80 -7.85
CA LEU A 26 1.44 11.55 -8.94
C LEU A 26 2.27 12.77 -9.37
N ASN A 27 3.35 13.09 -8.67
CA ASN A 27 4.19 14.26 -8.99
C ASN A 27 5.48 13.81 -9.70
N PRO A 28 5.71 14.24 -10.97
CA PRO A 28 6.91 13.93 -11.72
C PRO A 28 8.24 14.30 -11.05
N GLU A 29 8.25 15.26 -10.12
CA GLU A 29 9.45 15.65 -9.37
C GLU A 29 9.98 14.53 -8.46
N PHE A 30 9.15 13.53 -8.14
CA PHE A 30 9.54 12.35 -7.36
C PHE A 30 9.99 11.17 -8.24
N ALA A 31 9.93 11.32 -9.55
CA ALA A 31 10.33 10.25 -10.47
C ALA A 31 11.84 10.02 -10.44
N ASP A 32 12.27 8.76 -10.49
CA ASP A 32 13.68 8.41 -10.64
C ASP A 32 14.11 8.62 -12.09
N GLU A 33 14.88 9.65 -12.34
CA GLU A 33 15.37 10.04 -13.68
C GLU A 33 16.23 8.93 -14.36
N THR A 34 16.71 7.95 -13.59
CA THR A 34 17.46 6.80 -14.14
C THR A 34 16.54 5.89 -14.96
N TYR A 35 15.26 5.79 -14.59
CA TYR A 35 14.32 4.83 -15.16
C TYR A 35 13.11 5.48 -15.82
N CYS A 36 12.72 6.65 -15.36
CA CYS A 36 11.51 7.36 -15.78
C CYS A 36 11.81 8.37 -16.87
N TYR A 37 10.85 8.60 -17.76
CA TYR A 37 10.97 9.64 -18.76
C TYR A 37 10.81 11.04 -18.13
N ALA A 38 11.38 12.05 -18.76
CA ALA A 38 11.23 13.43 -18.31
C ALA A 38 9.74 13.82 -18.22
N GLY A 39 9.30 14.25 -17.05
CA GLY A 39 7.91 14.60 -16.79
C GLY A 39 6.95 13.43 -16.54
N GLU A 40 7.45 12.20 -16.55
CA GLU A 40 6.65 11.01 -16.22
C GLU A 40 6.42 10.91 -14.70
N MET A 41 5.17 10.67 -14.28
CA MET A 41 4.86 10.41 -12.87
C MET A 41 5.44 9.06 -12.41
N PRO A 42 5.88 8.94 -11.15
CA PRO A 42 6.33 7.66 -10.58
C PRO A 42 5.38 6.49 -10.83
N LEU A 43 4.07 6.71 -10.70
CA LEU A 43 3.04 5.71 -10.96
C LEU A 43 3.10 5.14 -12.37
N PHE A 44 3.18 6.01 -13.37
CA PHE A 44 3.24 5.59 -14.78
C PHE A 44 4.57 4.93 -15.13
N CYS A 45 5.67 5.45 -14.58
CA CYS A 45 6.99 4.87 -14.73
C CYS A 45 7.02 3.41 -14.23
N GLU A 46 6.52 3.18 -13.01
CA GLU A 46 6.40 1.84 -12.43
C GLU A 46 5.57 0.91 -13.32
N TYR A 47 4.36 1.35 -13.71
CA TYR A 47 3.46 0.54 -14.50
C TYR A 47 3.99 0.25 -15.91
N ARG A 48 4.65 1.21 -16.53
CA ARG A 48 5.32 1.01 -17.83
C ARG A 48 6.42 -0.04 -17.77
N LEU A 49 7.19 -0.05 -16.70
CA LEU A 49 8.35 -0.94 -16.53
C LEU A 49 7.95 -2.33 -16.04
N VAL A 50 7.09 -2.40 -15.03
CA VAL A 50 6.70 -3.66 -14.37
C VAL A 50 5.58 -4.37 -15.14
N ARG A 51 4.65 -3.62 -15.75
CA ARG A 51 3.45 -4.14 -16.43
C ARG A 51 2.64 -5.09 -15.54
N PRO A 52 2.26 -4.65 -14.34
CA PRO A 52 1.55 -5.51 -13.40
C PRO A 52 0.13 -5.79 -13.89
N SER A 53 -0.44 -6.94 -13.54
CA SER A 53 -1.87 -7.22 -13.69
C SER A 53 -2.66 -6.70 -12.49
N ILE A 54 -2.01 -6.57 -11.34
CA ILE A 54 -2.60 -6.13 -10.06
C ILE A 54 -1.64 -5.14 -9.42
N ALA A 55 -2.17 -4.05 -8.85
CA ALA A 55 -1.42 -3.09 -8.05
C ALA A 55 -1.99 -3.02 -6.62
N ILE A 56 -1.16 -3.26 -5.61
CA ILE A 56 -1.52 -3.07 -4.20
C ILE A 56 -1.12 -1.65 -3.81
N ILE A 57 -2.11 -0.84 -3.42
CA ILE A 57 -1.98 0.58 -3.16
C ILE A 57 -2.21 0.84 -1.68
N MET A 58 -1.17 1.30 -0.96
CA MET A 58 -1.24 1.65 0.45
C MET A 58 -0.54 2.99 0.68
N PHE A 59 -1.31 4.07 0.63
CA PHE A 59 -0.90 5.42 1.04
C PHE A 59 -1.77 5.91 2.19
N GLY A 60 -1.34 6.98 2.85
CA GLY A 60 -2.12 7.63 3.90
C GLY A 60 -1.41 7.72 5.24
N THR A 61 -0.45 6.83 5.56
CA THR A 61 0.27 6.87 6.84
C THR A 61 1.01 8.21 7.01
N ASN A 62 1.72 8.66 5.98
CA ASN A 62 2.38 9.96 6.01
C ASN A 62 1.37 11.11 5.83
N ASP A 63 0.44 10.95 4.88
CA ASP A 63 -0.60 11.95 4.60
C ASP A 63 -1.38 12.33 5.86
N SER A 64 -1.74 11.36 6.72
CA SER A 64 -2.52 11.58 7.93
C SER A 64 -1.87 12.54 8.94
N GLY A 65 -0.57 12.77 8.83
CA GLY A 65 0.16 13.70 9.68
C GLY A 65 0.00 15.17 9.30
N TYR A 66 -0.36 15.49 8.04
CA TYR A 66 -0.33 16.90 7.56
C TYR A 66 -1.34 17.22 6.45
N ARG A 67 -2.09 16.25 5.93
CA ARG A 67 -3.07 16.47 4.86
C ARG A 67 -4.50 16.37 5.36
N THR A 68 -5.45 16.90 4.59
CA THR A 68 -6.87 16.72 4.87
C THR A 68 -7.40 15.45 4.20
N PRO A 69 -8.45 14.81 4.76
CA PRO A 69 -9.08 13.66 4.12
C PRO A 69 -9.53 13.94 2.67
N GLU A 70 -10.07 15.12 2.40
CA GLU A 70 -10.56 15.51 1.07
C GLU A 70 -9.43 15.61 0.04
N SER A 71 -8.26 16.17 0.43
CA SER A 71 -7.11 16.24 -0.46
C SER A 71 -6.47 14.86 -0.69
N PHE A 72 -6.50 13.99 0.30
CA PHE A 72 -6.06 12.61 0.20
C PHE A 72 -6.99 11.78 -0.71
N GLU A 73 -8.31 11.95 -0.55
CA GLU A 73 -9.33 11.32 -1.38
C GLU A 73 -9.13 11.62 -2.86
N GLN A 74 -8.89 12.89 -3.21
CA GLN A 74 -8.63 13.30 -4.60
C GLN A 74 -7.41 12.59 -5.21
N ASP A 75 -6.31 12.50 -4.46
CA ASP A 75 -5.10 11.84 -4.94
C ASP A 75 -5.30 10.31 -5.04
N MET A 76 -5.94 9.69 -4.05
CA MET A 76 -6.25 8.26 -4.10
C MET A 76 -7.21 7.90 -5.23
N GLN A 77 -8.24 8.71 -5.48
CA GLN A 77 -9.14 8.51 -6.61
C GLN A 77 -8.39 8.62 -7.95
N ALA A 78 -7.45 9.58 -8.07
CA ALA A 78 -6.62 9.71 -9.26
C ALA A 78 -5.73 8.46 -9.47
N ILE A 79 -5.10 7.95 -8.42
CA ILE A 79 -4.30 6.72 -8.46
C ILE A 79 -5.15 5.54 -8.93
N ILE A 80 -6.35 5.37 -8.36
CA ILE A 80 -7.28 4.29 -8.71
C ILE A 80 -7.70 4.39 -10.18
N ASN A 81 -8.07 5.59 -10.64
CA ASN A 81 -8.49 5.82 -12.01
C ASN A 81 -7.36 5.48 -12.99
N TYR A 82 -6.16 6.04 -12.80
CA TYR A 82 -5.02 5.76 -13.67
C TYR A 82 -4.64 4.27 -13.68
N THR A 83 -4.71 3.60 -12.53
CA THR A 83 -4.45 2.17 -12.44
C THR A 83 -5.45 1.37 -13.27
N SER A 84 -6.76 1.67 -13.13
CA SER A 84 -7.83 1.01 -13.86
C SER A 84 -7.79 1.29 -15.36
N GLU A 85 -7.53 2.54 -15.76
CA GLU A 85 -7.41 2.97 -17.17
C GLU A 85 -6.27 2.26 -17.89
N MET A 86 -5.21 1.88 -17.16
CA MET A 86 -4.11 1.08 -17.71
C MET A 86 -4.41 -0.43 -17.74
N GLY A 87 -5.63 -0.86 -17.39
CA GLY A 87 -6.04 -2.27 -17.36
C GLY A 87 -5.46 -3.06 -16.20
N ILE A 88 -5.00 -2.39 -15.15
CA ILE A 88 -4.44 -2.97 -13.94
C ILE A 88 -5.53 -3.01 -12.86
N ILE A 89 -5.67 -4.10 -12.14
CA ILE A 89 -6.63 -4.24 -11.04
C ILE A 89 -6.06 -3.53 -9.80
N PRO A 90 -6.64 -2.40 -9.35
CA PRO A 90 -6.23 -1.77 -8.10
C PRO A 90 -6.77 -2.54 -6.90
N ILE A 91 -5.95 -2.78 -5.90
CA ILE A 91 -6.32 -3.26 -4.58
C ILE A 91 -5.86 -2.21 -3.58
N VAL A 92 -6.79 -1.56 -2.89
CA VAL A 92 -6.44 -0.54 -1.89
C VAL A 92 -6.34 -1.15 -0.49
N SER A 93 -5.52 -0.55 0.37
CA SER A 93 -5.36 -0.99 1.76
C SER A 93 -5.65 0.14 2.72
N THR A 94 -6.42 -0.14 3.78
CA THR A 94 -6.45 0.74 4.95
C THR A 94 -5.05 0.82 5.56
N ILE A 95 -4.75 1.96 6.21
CA ILE A 95 -3.46 2.20 6.86
C ILE A 95 -3.51 1.74 8.32
N PRO A 96 -2.38 1.28 8.90
CA PRO A 96 -2.31 0.91 10.30
C PRO A 96 -2.57 2.10 11.22
N ASN A 97 -2.79 1.84 12.50
CA ASN A 97 -2.93 2.91 13.48
C ASN A 97 -1.67 3.79 13.54
N ARG A 98 -1.87 5.05 13.90
CA ARG A 98 -0.82 6.02 14.23
C ARG A 98 -1.31 6.80 15.44
N PRO A 99 -0.94 6.40 16.67
CA PRO A 99 -1.53 6.92 17.91
C PRO A 99 -1.54 8.44 18.03
N GLU A 100 -0.49 9.11 17.54
CA GLU A 100 -0.37 10.58 17.58
C GLU A 100 -1.47 11.31 16.80
N VAL A 101 -2.00 10.67 15.74
CA VAL A 101 -3.03 11.22 14.85
C VAL A 101 -4.18 10.22 14.63
N ALA A 102 -4.51 9.42 15.64
CA ALA A 102 -5.44 8.30 15.53
C ALA A 102 -6.82 8.68 14.93
N GLN A 103 -7.35 9.84 15.30
CA GLN A 103 -8.62 10.33 14.75
C GLN A 103 -8.52 10.64 13.24
N GLN A 104 -7.38 11.13 12.81
CA GLN A 104 -7.11 11.38 11.40
C GLN A 104 -6.97 10.07 10.62
N VAL A 105 -6.27 9.07 11.20
CA VAL A 105 -6.16 7.73 10.62
C VAL A 105 -7.54 7.10 10.39
N ILE A 106 -8.47 7.24 11.34
CA ILE A 106 -9.84 6.74 11.17
C ILE A 106 -10.50 7.38 9.95
N ARG A 107 -10.45 8.73 9.83
CA ARG A 107 -11.02 9.45 8.69
C ARG A 107 -10.40 9.05 7.35
N PHE A 108 -9.09 8.86 7.32
CA PHE A 108 -8.39 8.39 6.11
C PHE A 108 -8.79 6.97 5.74
N ASN A 109 -8.93 6.09 6.72
CA ASN A 109 -9.42 4.74 6.50
C ASN A 109 -10.87 4.71 6.01
N ASP A 110 -11.72 5.63 6.48
CA ASP A 110 -13.08 5.77 5.98
C ASP A 110 -13.11 6.22 4.52
N VAL A 111 -12.23 7.16 4.12
CA VAL A 111 -12.02 7.54 2.71
C VAL A 111 -11.61 6.33 1.87
N ILE A 112 -10.63 5.54 2.33
CA ILE A 112 -10.16 4.36 1.58
C ILE A 112 -11.29 3.34 1.39
N ARG A 113 -12.08 3.08 2.43
CA ARG A 113 -13.24 2.18 2.36
C ARG A 113 -14.29 2.67 1.37
N GLN A 114 -14.61 3.97 1.45
CA GLN A 114 -15.57 4.58 0.55
C GLN A 114 -15.12 4.48 -0.91
N LEU A 115 -13.85 4.81 -1.20
CA LEU A 115 -13.27 4.67 -2.53
C LEU A 115 -13.29 3.22 -3.03
N ALA A 116 -13.04 2.24 -2.17
CA ALA A 116 -13.13 0.83 -2.54
C ALA A 116 -14.55 0.43 -2.95
N ILE A 117 -15.57 0.92 -2.22
CA ILE A 117 -16.99 0.66 -2.52
C ILE A 117 -17.39 1.35 -3.83
N GLU A 118 -17.10 2.64 -3.98
CA GLU A 118 -17.51 3.45 -5.14
C GLU A 118 -16.88 2.98 -6.45
N ASN A 119 -15.63 2.51 -6.40
CA ASN A 119 -14.93 2.00 -7.57
C ASN A 119 -15.11 0.49 -7.76
N ASN A 120 -15.83 -0.21 -6.86
CA ASN A 120 -16.02 -1.65 -6.86
C ASN A 120 -14.70 -2.44 -6.97
N ILE A 121 -13.72 -2.07 -6.14
CA ILE A 121 -12.38 -2.66 -6.11
C ILE A 121 -12.10 -3.38 -4.80
N PRO A 122 -11.19 -4.37 -4.78
CA PRO A 122 -10.82 -5.09 -3.58
C PRO A 122 -10.17 -4.19 -2.52
N LEU A 123 -10.48 -4.47 -1.25
CA LEU A 123 -9.96 -3.77 -0.07
C LEU A 123 -9.21 -4.72 0.85
N ILE A 124 -8.01 -4.32 1.28
CA ILE A 124 -7.26 -4.95 2.36
C ILE A 124 -7.55 -4.18 3.66
N GLU A 125 -8.26 -4.82 4.62
CA GLU A 125 -8.59 -4.23 5.91
C GLU A 125 -7.45 -4.35 6.92
N LEU A 126 -6.31 -3.75 6.63
CA LEU A 126 -5.11 -3.80 7.47
C LEU A 126 -5.34 -3.17 8.84
N TYR A 127 -6.05 -2.02 8.93
CA TYR A 127 -6.38 -1.37 10.20
C TYR A 127 -7.08 -2.33 11.16
N ASN A 128 -8.16 -2.94 10.70
CA ASN A 128 -8.96 -3.86 11.51
C ASN A 128 -8.16 -5.11 11.90
N ALA A 129 -7.28 -5.59 11.02
CA ALA A 129 -6.44 -6.74 11.29
C ALA A 129 -5.34 -6.47 12.34
N THR A 130 -4.89 -5.22 12.45
CA THR A 130 -3.74 -4.89 13.32
C THR A 130 -4.13 -4.19 14.63
N ILE A 131 -5.28 -3.52 14.69
CA ILE A 131 -5.65 -2.67 15.84
C ILE A 131 -5.73 -3.42 17.18
N SER A 132 -6.04 -4.71 17.16
CA SER A 132 -6.11 -5.58 18.37
C SER A 132 -4.78 -6.26 18.72
N LEU A 133 -3.75 -6.15 17.88
CA LEU A 133 -2.45 -6.74 18.14
C LEU A 133 -1.69 -5.98 19.25
N PRO A 134 -0.67 -6.62 19.88
CA PRO A 134 0.22 -5.93 20.80
C PRO A 134 0.78 -4.64 20.16
N ASN A 135 0.68 -3.51 20.87
CA ASN A 135 1.00 -2.19 20.38
C ASN A 135 0.39 -1.87 18.97
N HIS A 136 -0.83 -2.38 18.69
CA HIS A 136 -1.50 -2.22 17.39
C HIS A 136 -0.68 -2.75 16.20
N GLY A 137 0.19 -3.72 16.42
CA GLY A 137 1.11 -4.26 15.42
C GLY A 137 2.23 -3.28 15.02
N LEU A 138 2.51 -2.25 15.83
CA LEU A 138 3.53 -1.23 15.56
C LEU A 138 4.83 -1.50 16.33
N THR A 139 5.92 -0.91 15.85
CA THR A 139 7.18 -0.78 16.60
C THR A 139 7.05 0.29 17.70
N SER A 140 8.11 0.49 18.48
CA SER A 140 8.15 1.52 19.52
C SER A 140 8.08 2.95 19.02
N ASP A 141 8.27 3.18 17.71
CA ASP A 141 8.14 4.51 17.10
C ASP A 141 6.69 4.89 16.79
N ASN A 142 5.74 3.97 16.99
CA ASN A 142 4.31 4.16 16.77
C ASN A 142 3.91 4.51 15.30
N VAL A 143 4.77 4.23 14.34
CA VAL A 143 4.54 4.49 12.91
C VAL A 143 4.71 3.22 12.08
N HIS A 144 5.85 2.55 12.23
CA HIS A 144 6.18 1.37 11.44
C HIS A 144 5.58 0.10 12.02
N LEU A 145 5.21 -0.83 11.14
CA LEU A 145 4.73 -2.15 11.56
C LEU A 145 5.86 -2.94 12.24
N SER A 146 5.50 -3.73 13.25
CA SER A 146 6.43 -4.57 14.00
C SER A 146 6.80 -5.82 13.19
N SER A 147 8.04 -6.29 13.41
CA SER A 147 8.57 -7.55 12.85
C SER A 147 8.78 -8.57 13.96
N PRO A 148 8.68 -9.89 13.68
CA PRO A 148 9.02 -10.94 14.63
C PRO A 148 10.50 -10.85 15.04
N PRO A 149 10.88 -11.40 16.23
CA PRO A 149 12.27 -11.38 16.70
C PRO A 149 13.27 -12.04 15.75
N ALA A 150 12.82 -13.01 14.95
CA ALA A 150 13.65 -13.65 13.92
C ALA A 150 13.90 -12.77 12.70
N GLY A 151 13.38 -11.53 12.69
CA GLY A 151 13.58 -10.54 11.64
C GLY A 151 12.65 -10.70 10.43
N ILE A 152 12.98 -9.98 9.35
CA ILE A 152 12.13 -9.87 8.16
C ILE A 152 11.88 -11.22 7.47
N GLN A 153 12.82 -12.18 7.58
CA GLN A 153 12.67 -13.52 6.99
C GLN A 153 11.48 -14.30 7.58
N ALA A 154 11.08 -13.98 8.82
CA ALA A 154 9.94 -14.62 9.47
C ALA A 154 8.59 -13.96 9.14
N THR A 155 8.56 -12.89 8.36
CA THR A 155 7.30 -12.21 8.01
C THR A 155 6.39 -13.01 7.06
N GLY A 156 6.89 -14.10 6.51
CA GLY A 156 6.11 -15.09 5.74
C GLY A 156 5.67 -16.31 6.54
N SER A 157 5.95 -16.38 7.85
CA SER A 157 5.51 -17.48 8.71
C SER A 157 4.23 -17.09 9.44
N PHE A 158 3.11 -17.70 9.08
CA PHE A 158 1.77 -17.35 9.57
C PHE A 158 1.31 -18.21 10.75
N ASP A 159 2.23 -18.63 11.61
CA ASP A 159 1.89 -19.29 12.88
C ASP A 159 1.30 -18.29 13.90
N PRO A 160 0.59 -18.76 14.94
CA PRO A 160 -0.10 -17.89 15.89
C PRO A 160 0.79 -16.90 16.63
N VAL A 161 2.09 -17.21 16.80
CA VAL A 161 3.05 -16.33 17.48
C VAL A 161 3.47 -15.21 16.54
N ASN A 162 3.82 -15.54 15.31
CA ASN A 162 4.25 -14.56 14.32
C ASN A 162 3.11 -13.65 13.83
N LEU A 163 1.88 -14.14 13.81
CA LEU A 163 0.69 -13.32 13.49
C LEU A 163 0.41 -12.18 14.49
N GLN A 164 1.13 -12.12 15.62
CA GLN A 164 1.06 -10.99 16.56
C GLN A 164 1.87 -9.77 16.10
N TYR A 165 2.62 -9.87 15.00
CA TYR A 165 3.46 -8.81 14.47
C TYR A 165 2.82 -8.18 13.23
N GLY A 166 2.89 -6.85 13.15
CA GLY A 166 2.19 -6.07 12.11
C GLY A 166 2.58 -6.43 10.69
N TYR A 167 3.87 -6.65 10.39
CA TYR A 167 4.30 -7.06 9.05
C TYR A 167 3.81 -8.46 8.66
N VAL A 168 3.75 -9.39 9.62
CA VAL A 168 3.21 -10.73 9.37
C VAL A 168 1.71 -10.66 9.07
N MET A 169 0.97 -9.92 9.90
CA MET A 169 -0.46 -9.72 9.70
C MET A 169 -0.75 -9.01 8.35
N ARG A 170 0.02 -7.97 8.00
CA ARG A 170 -0.10 -7.30 6.70
C ARG A 170 0.07 -8.30 5.55
N ASN A 171 1.12 -9.11 5.59
CA ASN A 171 1.38 -10.11 4.54
C ASN A 171 0.25 -11.14 4.48
N PHE A 172 -0.24 -11.61 5.63
CA PHE A 172 -1.34 -12.58 5.70
C PHE A 172 -2.63 -12.06 5.09
N VAL A 173 -3.09 -10.85 5.49
CA VAL A 173 -4.33 -10.29 4.94
C VAL A 173 -4.18 -9.90 3.46
N THR A 174 -3.00 -9.44 3.04
CA THR A 174 -2.71 -9.16 1.64
C THR A 174 -2.83 -10.41 0.78
N LEU A 175 -2.19 -11.51 1.18
CA LEU A 175 -2.28 -12.79 0.47
C LEU A 175 -3.70 -13.34 0.45
N SER A 176 -4.47 -13.15 1.54
CA SER A 176 -5.87 -13.58 1.59
C SER A 176 -6.74 -12.85 0.56
N VAL A 177 -6.53 -11.53 0.39
CA VAL A 177 -7.24 -10.75 -0.64
C VAL A 177 -6.78 -11.13 -2.04
N LEU A 178 -5.48 -11.32 -2.26
CA LEU A 178 -4.94 -11.78 -3.54
C LEU A 178 -5.49 -13.14 -3.95
N ASP A 179 -5.60 -14.10 -3.02
CA ASP A 179 -6.21 -15.41 -3.28
C ASP A 179 -7.69 -15.27 -3.68
N ALA A 180 -8.44 -14.40 -2.98
CA ALA A 180 -9.83 -14.14 -3.33
C ALA A 180 -9.98 -13.54 -4.73
N VAL A 181 -9.15 -12.54 -5.08
CA VAL A 181 -9.12 -11.94 -6.41
C VAL A 181 -8.75 -12.97 -7.47
N HIS A 182 -7.71 -13.78 -7.22
CA HIS A 182 -7.30 -14.84 -8.15
C HIS A 182 -8.41 -15.84 -8.44
N ARG A 183 -9.17 -16.24 -7.43
CA ARG A 183 -10.30 -17.15 -7.63
C ARG A 183 -11.41 -16.55 -8.50
N VAL A 184 -11.68 -15.26 -8.33
CA VAL A 184 -12.71 -14.57 -9.13
C VAL A 184 -12.28 -14.44 -10.60
N ILE A 185 -11.01 -14.12 -10.85
CA ILE A 185 -10.49 -13.95 -12.23
C ILE A 185 -10.46 -15.27 -13.00
N ASN A 186 -10.28 -16.40 -12.30
CA ASN A 186 -10.14 -17.73 -12.92
C ASN A 186 -11.40 -18.59 -12.79
N ALA A 187 -12.53 -18.03 -12.37
CA ALA A 187 -13.83 -18.70 -12.31
C ALA A 187 -14.59 -18.55 -13.64
#